data_cff0c5f7ffaa199cdb7bef27ae478fc3
#
_entry.id   cff0c5f7ffaa199cdb7bef27ae478fc3
#
_cell.length_a   1.000
_cell.length_b   1.000
_cell.length_c   1.000
_cell.angle_alpha   90.00
_cell.angle_beta   90.00
_cell.angle_gamma   90.00
#
_symmetry.space_group_name_H-M   'P 1'
#
loop_
_entity.id
_entity.type
_entity.pdbx_description
1 polymer ?
#
loop_
_entity_poly.entity_id
_entity_poly.type
_entity_poly.pdbx_seq_one_letter_code
_entity_poly.pdbx_strand_id
1 'polypeptide(L)'
;MLFNEWPYTNLHNLNLDWILGKIKGSQADFKAKFDELNNKYNALNKKVAAIPAEVANSYLTPEMFGAKGDGVTDDTAALQAAFDEATTSRKTLYSFGVTYYVTDTIKVNGPVRCDFGYSYLKCPGSMQTPVIDYDSKGYESSFNAICFDGNDSPATMMKISRSNDTFITNVYSIRCKNFIDVIKGYEVMLSKALLFNGDGTLGNIAVKCQSWDCHFNEVYAVNYQTIFDMIGGNNRISFCHCWNTSSSSWNNTKFADIKESYNIFTACTSDTFDISFNVANGKLLFVYDLLAYHDTKPNCVLFAGDTKKVYINGIQGNGRKINKLCDGQFSGRLIGLTLTDYIDVPANTSYYVEVTPVNGATIDSNRMYIEDDTVTVAIHGSISFSGNTSGYVDVAKIPEPFYP
;
A
#
# COMPACT_ATOMS: atom_id res chain seq x y z
N MET A 1 -12.91 6.49 -28.43
CA MET A 1 -13.40 5.12 -28.21
C MET A 1 -12.80 4.15 -29.25
N LEU A 2 -11.45 4.13 -29.40
CA LEU A 2 -10.75 3.29 -30.39
C LEU A 2 -9.31 2.92 -29.95
N PHE A 3 -9.01 2.96 -28.65
CA PHE A 3 -7.67 2.59 -28.16
C PHE A 3 -7.65 1.37 -27.22
N ASN A 4 -8.77 0.61 -27.13
CA ASN A 4 -8.90 -0.51 -26.16
C ASN A 4 -8.58 -1.89 -26.72
N GLU A 5 -8.04 -2.04 -27.94
CA GLU A 5 -7.80 -3.35 -28.53
C GLU A 5 -6.41 -3.58 -29.14
N TRP A 6 -5.41 -2.82 -28.69
CA TRP A 6 -4.04 -3.15 -29.08
C TRP A 6 -3.34 -3.86 -27.92
N PRO A 7 -3.11 -5.17 -28.00
CA PRO A 7 -2.16 -5.79 -27.11
C PRO A 7 -0.79 -5.18 -27.45
N TYR A 8 -0.22 -4.45 -26.50
CA TYR A 8 1.16 -3.99 -26.55
C TYR A 8 2.11 -5.19 -26.53
N THR A 9 2.24 -5.85 -27.65
CA THR A 9 3.32 -6.80 -27.88
C THR A 9 4.54 -5.96 -28.21
N ASN A 10 5.42 -5.86 -27.27
CA ASN A 10 6.76 -5.33 -27.38
C ASN A 10 7.40 -5.86 -28.66
N LEU A 11 7.52 -5.03 -29.71
CA LEU A 11 8.08 -5.40 -31.00
C LEU A 11 9.56 -5.81 -30.90
N HIS A 12 10.23 -5.51 -29.77
CA HIS A 12 11.61 -5.91 -29.49
C HIS A 12 11.74 -7.35 -28.98
N ASN A 13 10.65 -8.00 -28.55
CA ASN A 13 10.64 -9.40 -28.13
C ASN A 13 9.85 -10.32 -29.07
N LEU A 14 9.78 -9.98 -30.35
CA LEU A 14 9.39 -10.96 -31.34
C LEU A 14 10.46 -12.06 -31.35
N ASN A 15 10.15 -13.15 -30.62
CA ASN A 15 10.98 -14.35 -30.63
C ASN A 15 11.10 -14.82 -32.07
N LEU A 16 12.25 -14.57 -32.70
CA LEU A 16 12.57 -14.98 -34.07
C LEU A 16 12.35 -16.50 -34.25
N ASP A 17 12.58 -17.29 -33.22
CA ASP A 17 12.36 -18.74 -33.24
C ASP A 17 10.86 -19.07 -33.34
N TRP A 18 9.95 -18.29 -32.72
CA TRP A 18 8.51 -18.43 -32.88
C TRP A 18 8.07 -18.07 -34.31
N ILE A 19 8.64 -17.00 -34.89
CA ILE A 19 8.37 -16.59 -36.27
C ILE A 19 8.90 -17.64 -37.23
N LEU A 20 10.11 -18.11 -37.06
CA LEU A 20 10.75 -19.16 -37.89
C LEU A 20 10.06 -20.51 -37.73
N GLY A 21 9.64 -20.89 -36.52
CA GLY A 21 8.90 -22.10 -36.24
C GLY A 21 7.47 -22.15 -36.82
N LYS A 22 6.85 -21.00 -37.07
CA LYS A 22 5.51 -20.86 -37.66
C LYS A 22 5.51 -20.78 -39.19
N ILE A 23 6.68 -20.46 -39.80
CA ILE A 23 6.82 -20.33 -41.25
C ILE A 23 7.26 -21.68 -41.82
N LYS A 24 6.34 -22.67 -41.90
CA LYS A 24 6.46 -23.80 -42.82
C LYS A 24 6.03 -23.33 -44.21
N GLY A 25 6.86 -22.53 -44.84
CA GLY A 25 6.58 -22.00 -46.14
C GLY A 25 7.83 -21.76 -46.97
N SER A 26 7.67 -21.63 -48.28
CA SER A 26 8.77 -21.34 -49.19
C SER A 26 9.40 -19.94 -48.89
N GLN A 27 10.61 -19.74 -49.35
CA GLN A 27 11.33 -18.45 -49.26
C GLN A 27 10.48 -17.25 -49.80
N ALA A 28 9.55 -17.54 -50.71
CA ALA A 28 8.60 -16.57 -51.27
C ALA A 28 7.57 -16.07 -50.24
N ASP A 29 7.04 -16.96 -49.37
CA ASP A 29 6.08 -16.58 -48.33
C ASP A 29 6.71 -15.74 -47.24
N PHE A 30 7.98 -16.04 -46.89
CA PHE A 30 8.74 -15.23 -45.96
C PHE A 30 8.96 -13.82 -46.52
N LYS A 31 9.36 -13.74 -47.78
CA LYS A 31 9.56 -12.44 -48.43
C LYS A 31 8.28 -11.63 -48.51
N ALA A 32 7.17 -12.25 -48.85
CA ALA A 32 5.87 -11.55 -48.92
C ALA A 32 5.43 -11.02 -47.56
N LYS A 33 5.60 -11.79 -46.47
CA LYS A 33 5.28 -11.35 -45.10
C LYS A 33 6.25 -10.27 -44.60
N PHE A 34 7.52 -10.39 -44.95
CA PHE A 34 8.52 -9.36 -44.64
C PHE A 34 8.20 -8.04 -45.33
N ASP A 35 7.87 -8.09 -46.63
CA ASP A 35 7.47 -6.93 -47.40
C ASP A 35 6.17 -6.30 -46.87
N GLU A 36 5.19 -7.14 -46.44
CA GLU A 36 3.96 -6.67 -45.79
C GLU A 36 4.28 -5.96 -44.45
N LEU A 37 5.13 -6.56 -43.62
CA LEU A 37 5.53 -5.98 -42.33
C LEU A 37 6.30 -4.67 -42.55
N ASN A 38 7.19 -4.64 -43.51
CA ASN A 38 7.97 -3.43 -43.87
C ASN A 38 7.07 -2.32 -44.38
N ASN A 39 6.04 -2.67 -45.18
CA ASN A 39 5.02 -1.71 -45.62
C ASN A 39 4.18 -1.18 -44.45
N LYS A 40 3.77 -2.03 -43.50
CA LYS A 40 3.08 -1.61 -42.29
C LYS A 40 3.96 -0.70 -41.41
N TYR A 41 5.23 -1.06 -41.23
CA TYR A 41 6.21 -0.24 -40.53
C TYR A 41 6.38 1.13 -41.18
N ASN A 42 6.57 1.18 -42.50
CA ASN A 42 6.69 2.43 -43.23
C ASN A 42 5.41 3.28 -43.18
N ALA A 43 4.23 2.63 -43.25
CA ALA A 43 2.96 3.31 -43.10
C ALA A 43 2.76 3.88 -41.69
N LEU A 44 3.20 3.15 -40.66
CA LEU A 44 3.18 3.61 -39.29
C LEU A 44 4.13 4.80 -39.08
N ASN A 45 5.37 4.72 -39.59
CA ASN A 45 6.33 5.81 -39.53
C ASN A 45 5.81 7.06 -40.25
N LYS A 46 5.12 6.88 -41.37
CA LYS A 46 4.49 8.01 -42.10
C LYS A 46 3.35 8.64 -41.30
N LYS A 47 2.57 7.83 -40.59
CA LYS A 47 1.53 8.31 -39.65
C LYS A 47 2.13 9.03 -38.45
N VAL A 48 3.20 8.50 -37.87
CA VAL A 48 3.94 9.15 -36.76
C VAL A 48 4.54 10.49 -37.23
N ALA A 49 5.15 10.53 -38.43
CA ALA A 49 5.70 11.76 -39.01
C ALA A 49 4.62 12.81 -39.35
N ALA A 50 3.37 12.38 -39.49
CA ALA A 50 2.25 13.28 -39.78
C ALA A 50 1.55 13.80 -38.51
N ILE A 51 2.01 13.42 -37.31
CA ILE A 51 1.52 14.01 -36.07
C ILE A 51 1.87 15.51 -36.08
N PRO A 52 0.89 16.42 -35.91
CA PRO A 52 1.18 17.86 -35.91
C PRO A 52 2.25 18.19 -34.88
N ALA A 53 3.16 19.09 -35.22
CA ALA A 53 4.24 19.52 -34.31
C ALA A 53 3.70 20.04 -32.96
N GLU A 54 2.51 20.61 -32.95
CA GLU A 54 1.80 21.03 -31.74
C GLU A 54 1.50 19.87 -30.80
N VAL A 55 1.12 18.70 -31.31
CA VAL A 55 0.90 17.49 -30.52
C VAL A 55 2.23 16.90 -30.08
N ALA A 56 3.21 16.82 -30.98
CA ALA A 56 4.56 16.33 -30.65
C ALA A 56 5.27 17.22 -29.61
N ASN A 57 4.91 18.53 -29.57
CA ASN A 57 5.45 19.46 -28.57
C ASN A 57 4.64 19.52 -27.26
N SER A 58 3.53 18.79 -27.15
CA SER A 58 2.66 18.86 -25.96
C SER A 58 3.09 17.94 -24.82
N TYR A 59 3.97 17.00 -25.07
CA TYR A 59 4.48 16.03 -24.09
C TYR A 59 5.98 15.77 -24.28
N LEU A 60 6.55 15.06 -23.31
CA LEU A 60 7.94 14.63 -23.32
C LEU A 60 8.01 13.11 -23.17
N THR A 61 9.07 12.50 -23.69
CA THR A 61 9.42 11.10 -23.35
C THR A 61 10.91 11.01 -23.04
N PRO A 62 11.35 10.05 -22.20
CA PRO A 62 12.77 9.88 -21.92
C PRO A 62 13.63 9.60 -23.16
N GLU A 63 13.04 8.97 -24.19
CA GLU A 63 13.70 8.68 -25.47
C GLU A 63 14.06 9.97 -26.23
N MET A 64 13.32 11.06 -26.07
CA MET A 64 13.67 12.38 -26.64
C MET A 64 15.00 12.91 -26.08
N PHE A 65 15.42 12.41 -24.92
CA PHE A 65 16.68 12.76 -24.24
C PHE A 65 17.74 11.66 -24.35
N GLY A 66 17.46 10.62 -25.13
CA GLY A 66 18.42 9.57 -25.46
C GLY A 66 18.30 8.27 -24.66
N ALA A 67 17.26 8.14 -23.81
CA ALA A 67 16.98 6.89 -23.12
C ALA A 67 16.76 5.75 -24.10
N LYS A 68 17.22 4.55 -23.74
CA LYS A 68 17.08 3.33 -24.56
C LYS A 68 15.90 2.48 -24.12
N GLY A 69 15.60 2.44 -22.84
CA GLY A 69 14.50 1.65 -22.30
C GLY A 69 14.65 0.14 -22.50
N ASP A 70 15.87 -0.35 -22.67
CA ASP A 70 16.21 -1.76 -22.96
C ASP A 70 16.49 -2.58 -21.70
N GLY A 71 16.47 -1.96 -20.52
CA GLY A 71 16.71 -2.58 -19.21
C GLY A 71 18.17 -2.91 -18.93
N VAL A 72 19.11 -2.49 -19.78
CA VAL A 72 20.54 -2.80 -19.71
C VAL A 72 21.40 -1.54 -19.84
N THR A 73 21.10 -0.68 -20.81
CA THR A 73 21.79 0.61 -21.00
C THR A 73 21.43 1.54 -19.85
N ASP A 74 22.44 2.23 -19.30
CA ASP A 74 22.21 3.23 -18.27
C ASP A 74 21.45 4.44 -18.82
N ASP A 75 20.21 4.58 -18.42
CA ASP A 75 19.30 5.63 -18.83
C ASP A 75 19.23 6.80 -17.82
N THR A 76 20.05 6.76 -16.74
CA THR A 76 19.98 7.73 -15.65
C THR A 76 20.08 9.17 -16.14
N ALA A 77 21.06 9.48 -16.97
CA ALA A 77 21.28 10.85 -17.47
C ALA A 77 20.13 11.33 -18.37
N ALA A 78 19.61 10.43 -19.20
CA ALA A 78 18.48 10.75 -20.10
C ALA A 78 17.18 10.98 -19.31
N LEU A 79 16.91 10.14 -18.32
CA LEU A 79 15.77 10.32 -17.41
C LEU A 79 15.90 11.60 -16.60
N GLN A 80 17.09 11.92 -16.06
CA GLN A 80 17.33 13.18 -15.37
C GLN A 80 17.00 14.38 -16.24
N ALA A 81 17.51 14.39 -17.48
CA ALA A 81 17.22 15.48 -18.43
C ALA A 81 15.73 15.58 -18.77
N ALA A 82 15.04 14.44 -18.91
CA ALA A 82 13.62 14.40 -19.18
C ALA A 82 12.79 14.98 -18.01
N PHE A 83 13.12 14.62 -16.76
CA PHE A 83 12.48 15.18 -15.59
C PHE A 83 12.78 16.68 -15.40
N ASP A 84 14.02 17.11 -15.64
CA ASP A 84 14.41 18.51 -15.57
C ASP A 84 13.61 19.37 -16.56
N GLU A 85 13.47 18.90 -17.79
CA GLU A 85 12.65 19.58 -18.80
C GLU A 85 11.15 19.53 -18.42
N ALA A 86 10.65 18.40 -17.90
CA ALA A 86 9.25 18.29 -17.50
C ALA A 86 8.90 19.27 -16.37
N THR A 87 9.78 19.44 -15.37
CA THR A 87 9.59 20.40 -14.28
C THR A 87 9.64 21.85 -14.77
N THR A 88 10.49 22.15 -15.77
CA THR A 88 10.69 23.50 -16.32
C THR A 88 9.57 23.89 -17.27
N SER A 89 9.27 23.03 -18.23
CA SER A 89 8.27 23.31 -19.29
C SER A 89 6.83 23.04 -18.86
N ARG A 90 6.62 22.35 -17.73
CA ARG A 90 5.30 21.90 -17.25
C ARG A 90 4.59 20.93 -18.19
N LYS A 91 5.30 20.34 -19.14
CA LYS A 91 4.78 19.28 -20.00
C LYS A 91 4.72 17.98 -19.25
N THR A 92 3.75 17.14 -19.60
CA THR A 92 3.65 15.80 -19.05
C THR A 92 4.74 14.90 -19.63
N LEU A 93 5.46 14.20 -18.78
CA LEU A 93 6.44 13.19 -19.15
C LEU A 93 5.73 11.83 -19.27
N TYR A 94 5.76 11.25 -20.44
CA TYR A 94 5.19 9.94 -20.73
C TYR A 94 6.26 8.89 -20.98
N SER A 95 5.93 7.64 -20.65
CA SER A 95 6.65 6.46 -21.07
C SER A 95 5.68 5.34 -21.44
N PHE A 96 6.13 4.31 -22.14
CA PHE A 96 5.23 3.36 -22.79
C PHE A 96 5.69 1.90 -22.60
N GLY A 97 5.69 1.40 -21.34
CA GLY A 97 5.88 -0.01 -21.04
C GLY A 97 7.28 -0.56 -21.34
N VAL A 98 8.31 0.26 -21.18
CA VAL A 98 9.74 -0.11 -21.35
C VAL A 98 10.43 -0.28 -20.00
N THR A 99 11.69 -0.73 -20.01
CA THR A 99 12.50 -0.84 -18.79
C THR A 99 13.71 0.05 -18.88
N TYR A 100 13.78 1.08 -18.06
CA TYR A 100 14.95 1.94 -17.92
C TYR A 100 15.88 1.39 -16.84
N TYR A 101 17.17 1.29 -17.13
CA TYR A 101 18.16 0.94 -16.13
C TYR A 101 18.74 2.20 -15.50
N VAL A 102 18.64 2.31 -14.18
CA VAL A 102 18.97 3.52 -13.42
C VAL A 102 20.07 3.19 -12.42
N THR A 103 21.23 3.81 -12.57
CA THR A 103 22.44 3.50 -11.74
C THR A 103 22.70 4.54 -10.66
N ASP A 104 22.05 5.71 -10.71
CA ASP A 104 22.14 6.77 -9.71
C ASP A 104 20.77 7.44 -9.52
N THR A 105 20.67 8.26 -8.50
CA THR A 105 19.44 8.97 -8.13
C THR A 105 18.98 9.95 -9.21
N ILE A 106 17.75 9.82 -9.64
CA ILE A 106 17.03 10.82 -10.42
C ILE A 106 16.47 11.86 -9.45
N LYS A 107 16.93 13.10 -9.56
CA LYS A 107 16.48 14.23 -8.73
C LYS A 107 15.39 15.00 -9.44
N VAL A 108 14.21 15.07 -8.84
CA VAL A 108 13.07 15.80 -9.40
C VAL A 108 12.81 17.02 -8.54
N ASN A 109 13.35 18.18 -8.97
CA ASN A 109 13.37 19.43 -8.20
C ASN A 109 12.28 20.40 -8.69
N GLY A 110 11.03 20.04 -8.52
CA GLY A 110 9.89 20.88 -8.89
C GLY A 110 8.65 20.07 -9.20
N PRO A 111 7.52 20.77 -9.41
CA PRO A 111 6.28 20.07 -9.73
C PRO A 111 6.38 19.38 -11.10
N VAL A 112 5.92 18.14 -11.15
CA VAL A 112 5.98 17.30 -12.34
C VAL A 112 4.67 16.53 -12.51
N ARG A 113 4.29 16.30 -13.76
CA ARG A 113 3.27 15.34 -14.13
C ARG A 113 3.92 14.26 -14.98
N CYS A 114 3.87 13.02 -14.54
CA CYS A 114 4.36 11.91 -15.34
C CYS A 114 3.38 10.74 -15.34
N ASP A 115 3.28 10.09 -16.49
CA ASP A 115 2.59 8.85 -16.70
C ASP A 115 3.53 7.87 -17.42
N PHE A 116 3.96 6.88 -16.66
CA PHE A 116 4.99 5.94 -17.13
C PHE A 116 4.42 4.71 -17.83
N GLY A 117 3.09 4.61 -18.02
CA GLY A 117 2.47 3.54 -18.80
C GLY A 117 2.95 2.14 -18.37
N TYR A 118 3.18 1.95 -17.07
CA TYR A 118 3.78 0.75 -16.47
C TYR A 118 5.21 0.44 -16.92
N SER A 119 5.98 1.46 -17.31
CA SER A 119 7.42 1.32 -17.52
C SER A 119 8.15 1.08 -16.20
N TYR A 120 9.20 0.27 -16.24
CA TYR A 120 10.02 -0.04 -15.08
C TYR A 120 11.21 0.90 -14.95
N LEU A 121 11.47 1.35 -13.74
CA LEU A 121 12.78 1.83 -13.30
C LEU A 121 13.47 0.68 -12.56
N LYS A 122 14.49 0.12 -13.18
CA LYS A 122 15.27 -0.99 -12.64
C LYS A 122 16.61 -0.47 -12.16
N CYS A 123 16.99 -0.78 -10.94
CA CYS A 123 18.29 -0.38 -10.39
C CYS A 123 19.22 -1.58 -10.16
N PRO A 124 20.55 -1.35 -10.06
CA PRO A 124 21.47 -2.41 -9.67
C PRO A 124 21.25 -2.83 -8.21
N GLY A 125 21.47 -4.13 -7.90
CA GLY A 125 21.34 -4.67 -6.54
C GLY A 125 22.27 -4.02 -5.50
N SER A 126 23.30 -3.32 -5.95
CA SER A 126 24.25 -2.58 -5.10
C SER A 126 23.85 -1.15 -4.79
N MET A 127 22.77 -0.63 -5.39
CA MET A 127 22.34 0.75 -5.21
C MET A 127 21.95 1.02 -3.76
N GLN A 128 22.48 2.12 -3.18
CA GLN A 128 22.21 2.53 -1.79
C GLN A 128 21.37 3.80 -1.71
N THR A 129 21.45 4.64 -2.75
CA THR A 129 20.74 5.91 -2.83
C THR A 129 19.33 5.72 -3.39
N PRO A 130 18.37 6.64 -3.16
CA PRO A 130 17.05 6.53 -3.73
C PRO A 130 17.07 6.48 -5.26
N VAL A 131 16.15 5.72 -5.88
CA VAL A 131 16.01 5.72 -7.34
C VAL A 131 15.43 7.06 -7.80
N ILE A 132 14.38 7.54 -7.14
CA ILE A 132 13.84 8.90 -7.33
C ILE A 132 13.95 9.64 -6.00
N ASP A 133 14.52 10.85 -6.01
CA ASP A 133 14.43 11.83 -4.91
C ASP A 133 13.62 13.04 -5.41
N TYR A 134 12.38 13.13 -4.92
CA TYR A 134 11.47 14.20 -5.26
C TYR A 134 11.50 15.31 -4.20
N ASP A 135 11.86 16.52 -4.61
CA ASP A 135 11.89 17.72 -3.76
C ASP A 135 11.18 18.88 -4.45
N SER A 136 9.96 19.17 -4.03
CA SER A 136 9.20 20.28 -4.59
C SER A 136 8.53 21.12 -3.50
N LYS A 137 8.56 22.42 -3.68
CA LYS A 137 7.75 23.38 -2.92
C LYS A 137 6.43 23.70 -3.62
N GLY A 138 6.26 23.22 -4.83
CA GLY A 138 5.07 23.44 -5.64
C GLY A 138 3.97 22.46 -5.32
N TYR A 139 2.79 22.75 -5.83
CA TYR A 139 1.59 21.92 -5.72
C TYR A 139 1.37 21.11 -7.00
N GLU A 140 0.49 20.12 -6.93
CA GLU A 140 -0.04 19.36 -8.07
C GLU A 140 1.00 18.54 -8.84
N SER A 141 1.73 17.69 -8.16
CA SER A 141 2.57 16.69 -8.83
C SER A 141 1.89 15.35 -8.92
N SER A 142 2.14 14.63 -10.01
CA SER A 142 1.62 13.28 -10.18
C SER A 142 2.66 12.33 -10.77
N PHE A 143 2.74 11.16 -10.16
CA PHE A 143 3.48 10.00 -10.64
C PHE A 143 2.48 8.88 -10.88
N ASN A 144 2.15 8.61 -12.13
CA ASN A 144 1.16 7.60 -12.49
C ASN A 144 1.80 6.43 -13.24
N ALA A 145 1.29 5.23 -12.97
CA ALA A 145 1.64 4.00 -13.67
C ALA A 145 3.15 3.75 -13.79
N ILE A 146 3.89 4.04 -12.70
CA ILE A 146 5.34 3.81 -12.62
C ILE A 146 5.62 2.48 -11.93
N CYS A 147 6.51 1.69 -12.50
CA CYS A 147 6.95 0.42 -11.93
C CYS A 147 8.40 0.49 -11.46
N PHE A 148 8.72 -0.28 -10.42
CA PHE A 148 10.08 -0.39 -9.89
C PHE A 148 10.53 -1.84 -9.83
N ASP A 149 11.75 -2.09 -10.25
CA ASP A 149 12.48 -3.33 -10.00
C ASP A 149 13.72 -2.99 -9.17
N GLY A 150 13.63 -3.21 -7.88
CA GLY A 150 14.71 -2.89 -6.94
C GLY A 150 15.89 -3.84 -6.99
N ASN A 151 15.75 -4.99 -7.66
CA ASN A 151 16.80 -5.99 -7.78
C ASN A 151 17.46 -6.34 -6.42
N ASP A 152 16.62 -6.40 -5.36
CA ASP A 152 17.02 -6.65 -3.97
C ASP A 152 18.02 -5.64 -3.38
N SER A 153 18.15 -4.46 -3.99
CA SER A 153 19.00 -3.39 -3.46
C SER A 153 18.43 -2.83 -2.14
N PRO A 154 19.26 -2.28 -1.26
CA PRO A 154 18.80 -1.55 -0.08
C PRO A 154 18.25 -0.15 -0.39
N ALA A 155 18.31 0.29 -1.65
CA ALA A 155 17.80 1.58 -2.09
C ALA A 155 16.31 1.74 -1.77
N THR A 156 15.89 2.98 -1.51
CA THR A 156 14.49 3.37 -1.49
C THR A 156 14.04 3.70 -2.91
N MET A 157 12.92 3.18 -3.36
CA MET A 157 12.47 3.44 -4.74
C MET A 157 12.05 4.89 -4.92
N MET A 158 11.25 5.42 -4.01
CA MET A 158 10.86 6.83 -4.02
C MET A 158 11.13 7.48 -2.68
N LYS A 159 11.92 8.53 -2.67
CA LYS A 159 12.10 9.41 -1.52
C LYS A 159 11.40 10.74 -1.81
N ILE A 160 10.48 11.13 -0.95
CA ILE A 160 9.80 12.41 -1.00
C ILE A 160 10.46 13.33 0.01
N SER A 161 11.50 14.04 -0.43
CA SER A 161 12.30 14.92 0.43
C SER A 161 11.48 16.13 0.89
N ARG A 162 10.58 16.62 0.02
CA ARG A 162 9.60 17.66 0.31
C ARG A 162 8.49 17.62 -0.74
N SER A 163 7.24 17.79 -0.29
CA SER A 163 6.09 17.82 -1.20
C SER A 163 4.91 18.53 -0.58
N ASN A 164 4.04 19.09 -1.43
CA ASN A 164 2.66 19.43 -1.14
C ASN A 164 1.82 18.88 -2.30
N ASP A 165 0.68 18.26 -2.01
CA ASP A 165 -0.27 17.73 -3.00
C ASP A 165 0.40 16.85 -4.06
N THR A 166 0.99 15.74 -3.65
CA THR A 166 1.60 14.80 -4.58
C THR A 166 0.80 13.50 -4.65
N PHE A 167 0.40 13.17 -5.87
CA PHE A 167 -0.35 11.95 -6.19
C PHE A 167 0.58 10.90 -6.79
N ILE A 168 0.66 9.75 -6.16
CA ILE A 168 1.41 8.58 -6.62
C ILE A 168 0.40 7.46 -6.80
N THR A 169 0.13 7.08 -8.04
CA THR A 169 -1.00 6.20 -8.36
C THR A 169 -0.61 5.07 -9.31
N ASN A 170 -1.32 3.95 -9.22
CA ASN A 170 -1.13 2.79 -10.10
C ASN A 170 0.32 2.30 -10.13
N VAL A 171 0.90 2.12 -8.96
CA VAL A 171 2.31 1.73 -8.82
C VAL A 171 2.44 0.23 -8.67
N TYR A 172 3.44 -0.32 -9.32
CA TYR A 172 3.85 -1.70 -9.13
C TYR A 172 5.33 -1.77 -8.79
N SER A 173 5.70 -2.57 -7.79
CA SER A 173 7.10 -2.77 -7.44
C SER A 173 7.43 -4.24 -7.16
N ILE A 174 8.61 -4.66 -7.61
CA ILE A 174 9.15 -6.00 -7.35
C ILE A 174 10.57 -5.90 -6.80
N ARG A 175 10.90 -6.82 -5.89
CA ARG A 175 12.25 -6.94 -5.31
C ARG A 175 12.78 -5.63 -4.70
N CYS A 176 11.88 -4.86 -4.07
CA CYS A 176 12.20 -3.56 -3.47
C CYS A 176 12.24 -3.69 -1.95
N LYS A 177 13.41 -3.60 -1.34
CA LYS A 177 13.54 -3.68 0.12
C LYS A 177 12.93 -2.49 0.85
N ASN A 178 12.97 -1.31 0.23
CA ASN A 178 12.32 -0.10 0.73
C ASN A 178 11.60 0.55 -0.45
N PHE A 179 10.29 0.82 -0.29
CA PHE A 179 9.55 1.37 -1.42
C PHE A 179 9.46 2.90 -1.36
N ILE A 180 8.82 3.47 -0.34
CA ILE A 180 8.67 4.92 -0.23
C ILE A 180 9.08 5.46 1.14
N ASP A 181 9.78 6.60 1.17
CA ASP A 181 10.11 7.35 2.37
C ASP A 181 9.63 8.81 2.20
N VAL A 182 8.57 9.18 2.90
CA VAL A 182 8.02 10.55 2.91
C VAL A 182 8.65 11.31 4.07
N ILE A 183 9.66 12.14 3.78
CA ILE A 183 10.44 12.87 4.79
C ILE A 183 9.68 14.09 5.28
N LYS A 184 9.21 14.93 4.35
CA LYS A 184 8.54 16.19 4.67
C LYS A 184 7.52 16.54 3.60
N GLY A 185 6.35 16.93 4.02
CA GLY A 185 5.29 17.34 3.10
C GLY A 185 3.93 17.23 3.77
N TYR A 186 2.93 17.63 3.05
CA TYR A 186 1.53 17.46 3.40
C TYR A 186 0.82 16.86 2.20
N GLU A 187 -0.23 16.09 2.46
CA GLU A 187 -1.12 15.57 1.41
C GLU A 187 -0.38 14.76 0.31
N VAL A 188 0.61 13.94 0.73
CA VAL A 188 1.16 12.91 -0.15
C VAL A 188 0.17 11.76 -0.20
N MET A 189 -0.32 11.46 -1.39
CA MET A 189 -1.30 10.40 -1.62
C MET A 189 -0.66 9.27 -2.43
N LEU A 190 -0.56 8.10 -1.81
CA LEU A 190 -0.22 6.86 -2.51
C LEU A 190 -1.49 6.02 -2.65
N SER A 191 -1.85 5.67 -3.86
CA SER A 191 -3.02 4.83 -4.10
C SER A 191 -2.82 3.80 -5.20
N LYS A 192 -3.52 2.66 -5.07
CA LYS A 192 -3.42 1.54 -6.01
C LYS A 192 -1.98 1.08 -6.21
N ALA A 193 -1.30 0.82 -5.10
CA ALA A 193 0.07 0.35 -5.10
C ALA A 193 0.13 -1.16 -4.83
N LEU A 194 0.80 -1.90 -5.69
CA LEU A 194 1.11 -3.31 -5.51
C LEU A 194 2.61 -3.48 -5.32
N LEU A 195 3.01 -3.77 -4.08
CA LEU A 195 4.39 -3.83 -3.64
C LEU A 195 4.74 -5.29 -3.31
N PHE A 196 5.48 -5.95 -4.18
CA PHE A 196 5.70 -7.38 -4.10
C PHE A 196 7.18 -7.74 -3.99
N ASN A 197 7.56 -8.40 -2.90
CA ASN A 197 8.82 -9.12 -2.79
C ASN A 197 8.57 -10.62 -2.97
N GLY A 198 9.43 -11.27 -3.73
CA GLY A 198 9.31 -12.70 -4.05
C GLY A 198 9.38 -13.59 -2.80
N ASP A 199 8.99 -14.85 -2.97
CA ASP A 199 9.05 -15.85 -1.92
C ASP A 199 10.47 -16.00 -1.37
N GLY A 200 10.59 -16.03 -0.04
CA GLY A 200 11.87 -16.13 0.66
C GLY A 200 12.67 -14.85 0.78
N THR A 201 12.22 -13.72 0.18
CA THR A 201 12.86 -12.42 0.31
C THR A 201 12.03 -11.49 1.17
N LEU A 202 12.59 -11.02 2.29
CA LEU A 202 11.95 -10.04 3.14
C LEU A 202 12.49 -8.64 2.83
N GLY A 203 11.60 -7.72 2.46
CA GLY A 203 11.87 -6.29 2.39
C GLY A 203 12.00 -5.68 3.79
N ASN A 204 12.49 -4.45 3.89
CA ASN A 204 12.60 -3.76 5.17
C ASN A 204 11.28 -2.99 5.46
N ILE A 205 11.01 -1.91 4.71
CA ILE A 205 9.86 -1.05 4.94
C ILE A 205 9.18 -0.76 3.61
N ALA A 206 7.87 -1.04 3.53
CA ALA A 206 7.10 -0.69 2.34
C ALA A 206 6.80 0.81 2.29
N VAL A 207 6.22 1.37 3.34
CA VAL A 207 5.85 2.78 3.44
C VAL A 207 6.40 3.36 4.73
N LYS A 208 7.33 4.29 4.62
CA LYS A 208 7.82 5.08 5.75
C LYS A 208 7.29 6.50 5.61
N CYS A 209 6.56 6.96 6.61
CA CYS A 209 5.98 8.29 6.62
C CYS A 209 6.45 9.08 7.85
N GLN A 210 7.27 10.10 7.62
CA GLN A 210 7.77 11.01 8.65
C GLN A 210 6.97 12.31 8.65
N SER A 211 5.94 12.38 7.81
CA SER A 211 5.14 13.58 7.56
C SER A 211 3.70 13.45 8.07
N TRP A 212 2.90 14.49 7.85
CA TRP A 212 1.54 14.63 8.36
C TRP A 212 0.55 14.74 7.21
N ASP A 213 -0.72 14.42 7.48
CA ASP A 213 -1.83 14.56 6.54
C ASP A 213 -1.66 13.75 5.24
N CYS A 214 -0.86 12.67 5.28
CA CYS A 214 -0.68 11.79 4.11
C CYS A 214 -1.76 10.72 4.04
N HIS A 215 -2.04 10.27 2.81
CA HIS A 215 -3.07 9.28 2.53
C HIS A 215 -2.47 8.07 1.81
N PHE A 216 -2.68 6.89 2.35
CA PHE A 216 -2.26 5.60 1.78
C PHE A 216 -3.51 4.76 1.55
N ASN A 217 -3.92 4.62 0.30
CA ASN A 217 -5.16 3.95 -0.07
C ASN A 217 -4.92 2.81 -1.05
N GLU A 218 -5.58 1.66 -0.84
CA GLU A 218 -5.43 0.50 -1.72
C GLU A 218 -3.96 0.09 -1.91
N VAL A 219 -3.21 0.02 -0.80
CA VAL A 219 -1.84 -0.50 -0.80
C VAL A 219 -1.86 -1.99 -0.52
N TYR A 220 -1.37 -2.77 -1.46
CA TYR A 220 -1.18 -4.20 -1.37
C TYR A 220 0.31 -4.47 -1.26
N ALA A 221 0.78 -4.88 -0.08
CA ALA A 221 2.21 -5.06 0.15
C ALA A 221 2.51 -6.47 0.69
N VAL A 222 3.52 -7.11 0.12
CA VAL A 222 3.86 -8.51 0.39
C VAL A 222 5.33 -8.64 0.73
N ASN A 223 5.61 -9.37 1.82
CA ASN A 223 6.95 -9.74 2.28
C ASN A 223 7.81 -8.55 2.70
N TYR A 224 7.33 -7.80 3.67
CA TYR A 224 8.08 -6.74 4.33
C TYR A 224 8.20 -6.96 5.83
N GLN A 225 9.31 -6.53 6.42
CA GLN A 225 9.51 -6.50 7.86
C GLN A 225 8.51 -5.55 8.54
N THR A 226 8.27 -4.40 7.93
CA THR A 226 7.25 -3.42 8.35
C THR A 226 6.57 -2.86 7.11
N ILE A 227 5.23 -2.90 7.09
CA ILE A 227 4.50 -2.29 5.98
C ILE A 227 4.43 -0.78 6.19
N PHE A 228 3.84 -0.31 7.28
CA PHE A 228 3.66 1.11 7.56
C PHE A 228 4.52 1.54 8.76
N ASP A 229 5.60 2.27 8.53
CA ASP A 229 6.41 2.91 9.57
C ASP A 229 5.98 4.38 9.72
N MET A 230 5.07 4.64 10.68
CA MET A 230 4.38 5.92 10.85
C MET A 230 5.07 6.77 11.90
N ILE A 231 6.08 7.53 11.47
CA ILE A 231 6.86 8.46 12.31
C ILE A 231 6.14 9.80 12.43
N GLY A 232 5.40 10.19 11.39
CA GLY A 232 4.51 11.34 11.39
C GLY A 232 3.08 10.97 11.81
N GLY A 233 2.25 11.99 12.00
CA GLY A 233 0.88 11.81 12.50
C GLY A 233 -0.20 12.33 11.56
N ASN A 234 -1.45 12.17 11.98
CA ASN A 234 -2.65 12.57 11.23
C ASN A 234 -2.75 11.97 9.82
N ASN A 235 -2.18 10.78 9.65
CA ASN A 235 -2.21 10.09 8.35
C ASN A 235 -3.40 9.14 8.29
N ARG A 236 -3.90 8.89 7.07
CA ARG A 236 -5.02 7.99 6.81
C ARG A 236 -4.58 6.84 5.94
N ILE A 237 -4.84 5.64 6.42
CA ILE A 237 -4.52 4.38 5.76
C ILE A 237 -5.84 3.62 5.55
N SER A 238 -6.21 3.35 4.30
CA SER A 238 -7.52 2.78 4.02
C SER A 238 -7.47 1.73 2.91
N PHE A 239 -8.33 0.72 3.05
CA PHE A 239 -8.50 -0.37 2.07
C PHE A 239 -7.20 -1.09 1.70
N CYS A 240 -6.25 -1.17 2.62
CA CYS A 240 -4.97 -1.83 2.40
C CYS A 240 -5.05 -3.31 2.77
N HIS A 241 -4.47 -4.17 1.93
CA HIS A 241 -4.35 -5.59 2.23
C HIS A 241 -2.88 -5.99 2.14
N CYS A 242 -2.29 -6.33 3.27
CA CYS A 242 -0.88 -6.64 3.35
C CYS A 242 -0.66 -7.98 4.04
N TRP A 243 0.29 -8.77 3.51
CA TRP A 243 0.60 -10.08 4.06
C TRP A 243 2.05 -10.47 3.87
N ASN A 244 2.50 -11.45 4.63
CA ASN A 244 3.78 -12.10 4.44
C ASN A 244 3.56 -13.57 4.06
N THR A 245 4.19 -14.02 2.98
CA THR A 245 4.25 -15.44 2.66
C THR A 245 5.06 -16.12 3.76
N SER A 246 4.47 -17.12 4.40
CA SER A 246 4.98 -17.67 5.65
C SER A 246 6.43 -18.15 5.54
N SER A 247 7.32 -17.45 6.23
CA SER A 247 8.60 -18.03 6.62
C SER A 247 8.68 -18.06 8.13
N SER A 248 8.85 -19.25 8.69
CA SER A 248 9.05 -19.44 10.14
C SER A 248 10.31 -18.74 10.66
N SER A 249 11.19 -18.29 9.76
CA SER A 249 12.42 -17.55 10.10
C SER A 249 12.22 -16.05 10.23
N TRP A 250 11.10 -15.49 9.76
CA TRP A 250 10.82 -14.07 9.87
C TRP A 250 10.18 -13.75 11.21
N ASN A 251 10.84 -12.92 11.98
CA ASN A 251 10.41 -12.56 13.33
C ASN A 251 10.23 -11.06 13.46
N ASN A 252 9.32 -10.65 14.35
CA ASN A 252 9.02 -9.26 14.65
C ASN A 252 8.54 -8.46 13.44
N THR A 253 7.85 -9.15 12.50
CA THR A 253 7.21 -8.50 11.37
C THR A 253 6.00 -7.70 11.82
N LYS A 254 5.76 -6.52 11.22
CA LYS A 254 4.71 -5.60 11.63
C LYS A 254 3.87 -5.14 10.43
N PHE A 255 2.56 -5.12 10.62
CA PHE A 255 1.69 -4.42 9.69
C PHE A 255 1.89 -2.90 9.83
N ALA A 256 1.88 -2.36 11.05
CA ALA A 256 2.15 -0.96 11.29
C ALA A 256 2.99 -0.72 12.56
N ASP A 257 3.92 0.21 12.49
CA ASP A 257 4.73 0.72 13.61
C ASP A 257 4.37 2.20 13.83
N ILE A 258 3.61 2.48 14.88
CA ILE A 258 3.01 3.79 15.15
C ILE A 258 3.87 4.55 16.15
N LYS A 259 4.54 5.59 15.67
CA LYS A 259 5.47 6.43 16.46
C LYS A 259 4.93 7.81 16.73
N GLU A 260 3.81 8.21 16.05
CA GLU A 260 3.14 9.48 16.29
C GLU A 260 1.62 9.32 16.31
N SER A 261 0.91 10.31 16.84
CA SER A 261 -0.53 10.29 17.12
C SER A 261 -1.39 10.60 15.90
N TYR A 262 -2.68 10.29 16.02
CA TYR A 262 -3.74 10.59 15.05
C TYR A 262 -3.63 9.83 13.73
N ASN A 263 -2.87 8.73 13.69
CA ASN A 263 -2.93 7.84 12.53
C ASN A 263 -4.22 7.03 12.56
N ILE A 264 -4.88 6.92 11.41
CA ILE A 264 -6.20 6.29 11.26
C ILE A 264 -6.10 5.17 10.23
N PHE A 265 -6.45 3.97 10.62
CA PHE A 265 -6.55 2.81 9.75
C PHE A 265 -8.03 2.44 9.56
N THR A 266 -8.47 2.28 8.31
CA THR A 266 -9.88 1.98 8.00
C THR A 266 -9.97 0.87 6.95
N ALA A 267 -10.76 -0.15 7.21
CA ALA A 267 -11.03 -1.26 6.29
C ALA A 267 -9.73 -1.91 5.76
N CYS A 268 -8.77 -2.11 6.65
CA CYS A 268 -7.49 -2.71 6.31
C CYS A 268 -7.45 -4.19 6.66
N THR A 269 -6.63 -4.95 5.93
CA THR A 269 -6.33 -6.35 6.23
C THR A 269 -4.88 -6.50 6.63
N SER A 270 -4.66 -7.02 7.85
CA SER A 270 -3.35 -7.42 8.37
C SER A 270 -3.27 -8.94 8.38
N ASP A 271 -2.43 -9.52 7.52
CA ASP A 271 -2.34 -10.97 7.37
C ASP A 271 -0.91 -11.47 7.61
N THR A 272 -0.77 -12.47 8.49
CA THR A 272 0.50 -13.18 8.77
C THR A 272 1.65 -12.33 9.33
N PHE A 273 1.37 -11.24 10.01
CA PHE A 273 2.38 -10.48 10.77
C PHE A 273 2.51 -11.00 12.23
N ASP A 274 3.68 -10.83 12.82
CA ASP A 274 3.86 -11.11 14.25
C ASP A 274 3.11 -10.09 15.12
N ILE A 275 3.05 -8.84 14.64
CA ILE A 275 2.40 -7.71 15.29
C ILE A 275 1.58 -6.97 14.25
N SER A 276 0.26 -6.80 14.44
CA SER A 276 -0.50 -5.93 13.54
C SER A 276 -0.15 -4.46 13.79
N PHE A 277 -0.27 -3.99 15.02
CA PHE A 277 0.06 -2.60 15.37
C PHE A 277 1.01 -2.55 16.57
N ASN A 278 2.19 -1.99 16.38
CA ASN A 278 3.09 -1.64 17.46
C ASN A 278 2.92 -0.14 17.78
N VAL A 279 2.50 0.21 18.99
CA VAL A 279 2.14 1.59 19.35
C VAL A 279 3.13 2.14 20.36
N ALA A 280 3.81 3.23 20.03
CA ALA A 280 4.73 3.89 20.92
C ALA A 280 3.99 4.53 22.12
N ASN A 281 4.73 4.73 23.22
CA ASN A 281 4.17 5.22 24.48
C ASN A 281 3.41 6.55 24.29
N GLY A 282 2.17 6.59 24.80
CA GLY A 282 1.31 7.77 24.81
C GLY A 282 0.73 8.17 23.46
N LYS A 283 0.93 7.39 22.40
CA LYS A 283 0.45 7.73 21.05
C LYS A 283 -0.99 7.27 20.84
N LEU A 284 -1.72 8.08 20.07
CA LEU A 284 -3.14 7.89 19.76
C LEU A 284 -3.28 7.21 18.39
N LEU A 285 -3.99 6.09 18.38
CA LEU A 285 -4.27 5.29 17.18
C LEU A 285 -5.78 5.06 17.05
N PHE A 286 -6.30 5.20 15.85
CA PHE A 286 -7.67 4.82 15.49
C PHE A 286 -7.65 3.69 14.48
N VAL A 287 -8.45 2.65 14.73
CA VAL A 287 -8.59 1.50 13.85
C VAL A 287 -10.07 1.23 13.64
N TYR A 288 -10.51 1.23 12.40
CA TYR A 288 -11.89 0.96 11.99
C TYR A 288 -11.93 -0.21 11.00
N ASP A 289 -12.80 -1.17 11.24
CA ASP A 289 -13.07 -2.31 10.36
C ASP A 289 -11.81 -3.08 9.93
N LEU A 290 -11.00 -3.49 10.92
CA LEU A 290 -9.82 -4.29 10.69
C LEU A 290 -10.20 -5.75 10.41
N LEU A 291 -9.69 -6.31 9.33
CA LEU A 291 -9.67 -7.74 9.10
C LEU A 291 -8.27 -8.29 9.44
N ALA A 292 -8.19 -9.21 10.36
CA ALA A 292 -6.91 -9.77 10.80
C ALA A 292 -6.84 -11.28 10.61
N TYR A 293 -5.71 -11.75 10.05
CA TYR A 293 -5.40 -13.16 9.85
C TYR A 293 -4.03 -13.47 10.45
N HIS A 294 -3.97 -14.46 11.34
CA HIS A 294 -2.70 -14.83 11.99
C HIS A 294 -2.43 -16.34 11.98
N ASP A 295 -2.83 -17.01 10.93
CA ASP A 295 -2.97 -18.46 10.84
C ASP A 295 -1.70 -19.28 11.07
N THR A 296 -0.55 -18.74 10.77
CA THR A 296 0.68 -19.52 10.66
C THR A 296 1.70 -19.25 11.76
N LYS A 297 1.44 -18.26 12.62
CA LYS A 297 2.38 -17.84 13.65
C LYS A 297 1.77 -17.92 15.05
N PRO A 298 2.24 -18.82 15.92
CA PRO A 298 1.59 -19.13 17.20
C PRO A 298 1.66 -18.02 18.27
N ASN A 299 2.45 -16.97 18.05
CA ASN A 299 2.67 -15.90 19.02
C ASN A 299 2.28 -14.51 18.50
N CYS A 300 1.41 -14.45 17.50
CA CYS A 300 0.98 -13.17 16.92
C CYS A 300 0.10 -12.38 17.86
N VAL A 301 0.30 -11.06 17.87
CA VAL A 301 -0.51 -10.13 18.64
C VAL A 301 -1.10 -9.07 17.71
N LEU A 302 -2.34 -8.63 18.00
CA LEU A 302 -2.92 -7.50 17.27
C LEU A 302 -2.26 -6.19 17.65
N PHE A 303 -2.06 -5.97 18.95
CA PHE A 303 -1.49 -4.72 19.46
C PHE A 303 -0.31 -5.01 20.40
N ALA A 304 0.81 -4.36 20.13
CA ALA A 304 1.97 -4.33 21.01
C ALA A 304 2.28 -2.90 21.46
N GLY A 305 3.03 -2.74 22.54
CA GLY A 305 3.40 -1.45 23.10
C GLY A 305 2.33 -0.80 23.95
N ASP A 306 2.13 0.52 23.86
CA ASP A 306 1.17 1.24 24.72
C ASP A 306 -0.21 1.31 24.08
N THR A 307 -1.15 0.57 24.65
CA THR A 307 -2.54 0.52 24.14
C THR A 307 -3.51 1.50 24.78
N LYS A 308 -3.06 2.35 25.74
CA LYS A 308 -3.94 3.26 26.50
C LYS A 308 -4.75 4.22 25.63
N LYS A 309 -4.22 4.61 24.48
CA LYS A 309 -4.88 5.53 23.54
C LYS A 309 -5.17 4.87 22.20
N VAL A 310 -5.44 3.58 22.20
CA VAL A 310 -5.88 2.83 21.01
C VAL A 310 -7.39 2.76 21.01
N TYR A 311 -8.00 3.26 19.94
CA TYR A 311 -9.45 3.24 19.73
C TYR A 311 -9.76 2.34 18.55
N ILE A 312 -10.54 1.31 18.81
CA ILE A 312 -10.89 0.29 17.84
C ILE A 312 -12.40 0.26 17.68
N ASN A 313 -12.87 0.30 16.44
CA ASN A 313 -14.25 0.05 16.10
C ASN A 313 -14.32 -0.94 14.92
N GLY A 314 -14.69 -2.16 15.23
CA GLY A 314 -14.75 -3.26 14.26
C GLY A 314 -13.42 -3.99 14.09
N ILE A 315 -13.33 -5.19 14.63
CA ILE A 315 -12.33 -6.20 14.27
C ILE A 315 -13.08 -7.44 13.79
N GLN A 316 -12.70 -7.93 12.64
CA GLN A 316 -13.19 -9.20 12.12
C GLN A 316 -12.02 -10.19 12.03
N GLY A 317 -12.15 -11.32 12.72
CA GLY A 317 -11.32 -12.49 12.52
C GLY A 317 -12.02 -13.43 11.55
N ASN A 318 -11.45 -13.73 10.41
CA ASN A 318 -12.08 -14.59 9.42
C ASN A 318 -11.61 -16.04 9.55
N GLY A 319 -12.23 -16.80 10.46
CA GLY A 319 -12.07 -18.26 10.54
C GLY A 319 -10.67 -18.76 10.90
N ARG A 320 -9.77 -17.88 11.35
CA ARG A 320 -8.37 -18.19 11.62
C ARG A 320 -7.94 -17.51 12.91
N LYS A 321 -7.21 -18.24 13.75
CA LYS A 321 -6.84 -17.81 15.10
C LYS A 321 -6.13 -16.45 15.09
N ILE A 322 -6.74 -15.46 15.71
CA ILE A 322 -6.02 -14.34 16.29
C ILE A 322 -5.51 -14.83 17.65
N ASN A 323 -4.19 -14.99 17.80
CA ASN A 323 -3.67 -15.65 18.98
C ASN A 323 -3.80 -14.79 20.23
N LYS A 324 -3.57 -13.48 20.13
CA LYS A 324 -3.68 -12.55 21.26
C LYS A 324 -4.14 -11.16 20.82
N LEU A 325 -4.96 -10.51 21.63
CA LEU A 325 -5.29 -9.10 21.44
C LEU A 325 -4.05 -8.22 21.70
N CYS A 326 -3.33 -8.44 22.78
CA CYS A 326 -2.07 -7.79 23.10
C CYS A 326 -1.20 -8.63 24.06
N ASP A 327 0.08 -8.27 24.13
CA ASP A 327 0.96 -8.77 25.18
C ASP A 327 0.80 -7.87 26.42
N GLY A 328 0.17 -8.39 27.46
CA GLY A 328 -0.12 -7.65 28.70
C GLY A 328 -1.53 -7.03 28.71
N GLN A 329 -1.72 -5.96 29.46
CA GLN A 329 -3.02 -5.35 29.66
C GLN A 329 -3.41 -4.45 28.46
N PHE A 330 -4.54 -4.73 27.82
CA PHE A 330 -5.17 -3.79 26.89
C PHE A 330 -5.97 -2.75 27.68
N SER A 331 -5.65 -1.49 27.51
CA SER A 331 -6.29 -0.39 28.24
C SER A 331 -6.90 0.68 27.33
N GLY A 332 -7.02 0.37 26.04
CA GLY A 332 -7.67 1.20 25.04
C GLY A 332 -9.19 1.04 25.04
N ARG A 333 -9.83 1.56 24.00
CA ARG A 333 -11.27 1.41 23.78
C ARG A 333 -11.53 0.48 22.60
N LEU A 334 -12.27 -0.58 22.83
CA LEU A 334 -12.68 -1.55 21.84
C LEU A 334 -14.21 -1.53 21.71
N ILE A 335 -14.71 -1.35 20.50
CA ILE A 335 -16.12 -1.42 20.13
C ILE A 335 -16.25 -2.38 18.94
N GLY A 336 -17.26 -3.24 18.96
CA GLY A 336 -17.56 -4.11 17.81
C GLY A 336 -16.43 -5.12 17.51
N LEU A 337 -16.34 -6.16 18.32
CA LEU A 337 -15.48 -7.30 18.06
C LEU A 337 -16.35 -8.44 17.52
N THR A 338 -16.14 -8.81 16.27
CA THR A 338 -16.78 -9.98 15.67
C THR A 338 -15.70 -11.04 15.42
N LEU A 339 -15.71 -12.08 16.23
CA LEU A 339 -14.78 -13.19 16.12
C LEU A 339 -15.54 -14.44 15.77
N THR A 340 -15.12 -15.10 14.75
CA THR A 340 -15.60 -16.45 14.42
C THR A 340 -14.81 -17.53 15.14
N ASP A 341 -13.69 -17.17 15.78
CA ASP A 341 -12.80 -18.06 16.54
C ASP A 341 -12.16 -17.34 17.73
N TYR A 342 -11.59 -18.15 18.62
CA TYR A 342 -11.02 -17.78 19.91
C TYR A 342 -9.90 -16.75 19.82
N ILE A 343 -10.02 -15.65 20.57
CA ILE A 343 -8.90 -14.74 20.90
C ILE A 343 -8.52 -14.98 22.37
N ASP A 344 -7.24 -15.21 22.62
CA ASP A 344 -6.69 -15.14 23.96
C ASP A 344 -6.61 -13.66 24.37
N VAL A 345 -7.47 -13.27 25.29
CA VAL A 345 -7.54 -11.92 25.81
C VAL A 345 -6.86 -11.92 27.17
N PRO A 346 -5.85 -11.05 27.39
CA PRO A 346 -5.17 -11.00 28.67
C PRO A 346 -6.14 -10.73 29.82
N ALA A 347 -5.95 -11.39 30.96
CA ALA A 347 -6.64 -11.09 32.20
C ALA A 347 -6.57 -9.58 32.52
N ASN A 348 -7.60 -9.02 33.09
CA ASN A 348 -7.73 -7.59 33.43
C ASN A 348 -7.83 -6.64 32.23
N THR A 349 -8.25 -7.12 31.07
CA THR A 349 -8.55 -6.27 29.93
C THR A 349 -9.94 -5.64 30.09
N SER A 350 -10.01 -4.29 30.03
CA SER A 350 -11.30 -3.60 30.04
C SER A 350 -11.73 -3.24 28.61
N TYR A 351 -12.95 -3.60 28.27
CA TYR A 351 -13.57 -3.28 26.97
C TYR A 351 -14.71 -2.31 27.15
N TYR A 352 -14.92 -1.45 26.17
CA TYR A 352 -16.19 -0.79 25.99
C TYR A 352 -16.99 -1.59 24.97
N VAL A 353 -18.06 -2.20 25.42
CA VAL A 353 -18.99 -2.94 24.56
C VAL A 353 -20.20 -2.07 24.36
N GLU A 354 -20.63 -1.92 23.12
CA GLU A 354 -21.90 -1.27 22.84
C GLU A 354 -23.03 -2.22 23.23
N VAL A 355 -23.68 -1.92 24.34
CA VAL A 355 -24.81 -2.68 24.84
C VAL A 355 -26.09 -2.02 24.37
N THR A 356 -26.93 -2.76 23.64
CA THR A 356 -28.21 -2.22 23.16
C THR A 356 -29.23 -2.19 24.29
N PRO A 357 -29.72 -1.02 24.70
CA PRO A 357 -30.78 -0.93 25.70
C PRO A 357 -32.08 -1.54 25.19
N VAL A 358 -32.81 -2.21 26.04
CA VAL A 358 -34.11 -2.80 25.73
C VAL A 358 -35.11 -2.39 26.82
N ASN A 359 -36.42 -2.55 26.55
CA ASN A 359 -37.49 -2.29 27.48
C ASN A 359 -37.51 -0.89 28.12
N GLY A 360 -37.07 0.15 27.34
CA GLY A 360 -37.07 1.54 27.81
C GLY A 360 -35.91 1.89 28.75
N ALA A 361 -34.89 1.04 28.87
CA ALA A 361 -33.69 1.37 29.60
C ALA A 361 -32.86 2.43 28.87
N THR A 362 -32.20 3.30 29.65
CA THR A 362 -31.17 4.24 29.15
C THR A 362 -29.85 3.80 29.71
N ILE A 363 -28.84 3.70 28.86
CA ILE A 363 -27.48 3.31 29.27
C ILE A 363 -26.58 4.54 29.11
N ASP A 364 -26.09 5.06 30.24
CA ASP A 364 -25.22 6.23 30.27
C ASP A 364 -23.75 5.83 30.05
N SER A 365 -23.36 4.67 30.58
CA SER A 365 -22.04 4.07 30.35
C SER A 365 -22.06 2.56 30.53
N ASN A 366 -21.22 1.87 29.78
CA ASN A 366 -21.01 0.44 29.96
C ASN A 366 -19.51 0.12 29.96
N ARG A 367 -19.15 -0.86 30.75
CA ARG A 367 -17.79 -1.44 30.77
C ARG A 367 -17.89 -2.94 30.94
N MET A 368 -17.07 -3.64 30.20
CA MET A 368 -16.87 -5.06 30.38
C MET A 368 -15.45 -5.30 30.88
N TYR A 369 -15.31 -6.11 31.90
CA TYR A 369 -14.03 -6.55 32.45
C TYR A 369 -13.94 -8.05 32.30
N ILE A 370 -12.78 -8.53 31.89
CA ILE A 370 -12.44 -9.93 31.89
C ILE A 370 -11.33 -10.09 32.91
N GLU A 371 -11.60 -10.81 33.97
CA GLU A 371 -10.65 -11.11 35.04
C GLU A 371 -10.65 -12.62 35.26
N ASP A 372 -9.51 -13.24 34.99
CA ASP A 372 -9.38 -14.68 34.84
C ASP A 372 -10.48 -15.21 33.91
N ASP A 373 -11.16 -16.22 34.08
CA ASP A 373 -12.23 -16.72 33.21
C ASP A 373 -13.61 -16.08 33.49
N THR A 374 -13.64 -14.94 34.18
CA THR A 374 -14.89 -14.26 34.56
C THR A 374 -15.13 -13.02 33.78
N VAL A 375 -16.26 -12.94 33.08
CA VAL A 375 -16.74 -11.74 32.41
C VAL A 375 -17.64 -10.95 33.33
N THR A 376 -17.20 -9.73 33.68
CA THR A 376 -18.01 -8.79 34.45
C THR A 376 -18.48 -7.67 33.58
N VAL A 377 -19.79 -7.48 33.44
CA VAL A 377 -20.39 -6.37 32.70
C VAL A 377 -20.95 -5.38 33.69
N ALA A 378 -20.38 -4.16 33.71
CA ALA A 378 -20.90 -3.06 34.52
C ALA A 378 -21.67 -2.10 33.62
N ILE A 379 -22.98 -1.95 33.84
CA ILE A 379 -23.87 -1.07 33.10
C ILE A 379 -24.39 0.00 34.05
N HIS A 380 -24.18 1.25 33.68
CA HIS A 380 -24.75 2.39 34.40
C HIS A 380 -25.81 3.07 33.55
N GLY A 381 -27.00 3.24 34.10
CA GLY A 381 -28.11 3.88 33.39
C GLY A 381 -29.36 3.98 34.25
N SER A 382 -30.42 4.47 33.67
CA SER A 382 -31.74 4.58 34.28
C SER A 382 -32.74 3.72 33.55
N ILE A 383 -33.66 3.14 34.28
CA ILE A 383 -34.75 2.34 33.75
C ILE A 383 -36.07 2.98 34.18
N SER A 384 -36.95 3.30 33.23
CA SER A 384 -38.30 3.74 33.51
C SER A 384 -39.24 2.57 33.32
N PHE A 385 -39.92 2.15 34.41
CA PHE A 385 -40.92 1.09 34.35
C PHE A 385 -42.33 1.70 34.28
N SER A 386 -43.10 1.29 33.29
CA SER A 386 -44.54 1.55 33.23
C SER A 386 -45.28 0.27 33.57
N GLY A 387 -45.68 0.12 34.84
CA GLY A 387 -46.52 -0.99 35.30
C GLY A 387 -45.92 -1.81 36.46
N ASN A 388 -46.73 -2.72 37.07
CA ASN A 388 -46.29 -3.63 38.12
C ASN A 388 -45.41 -4.74 37.51
N THR A 389 -44.13 -4.73 37.83
CA THR A 389 -43.19 -5.78 37.45
C THR A 389 -42.94 -6.71 38.64
N SER A 390 -43.38 -7.93 38.50
CA SER A 390 -42.90 -9.03 39.39
C SER A 390 -42.02 -9.93 38.55
N GLY A 391 -40.71 -9.95 38.83
CA GLY A 391 -39.76 -10.78 38.12
C GLY A 391 -38.54 -10.01 37.58
N TYR A 392 -37.70 -10.70 36.80
CA TYR A 392 -36.55 -10.08 36.12
C TYR A 392 -37.00 -9.38 34.86
N VAL A 393 -36.42 -8.21 34.61
CA VAL A 393 -36.63 -7.45 33.38
C VAL A 393 -35.27 -7.32 32.65
N ASP A 394 -35.24 -7.76 31.43
CA ASP A 394 -34.06 -7.54 30.59
C ASP A 394 -33.87 -6.05 30.32
N VAL A 395 -32.73 -5.49 30.69
CA VAL A 395 -32.42 -4.07 30.53
C VAL A 395 -31.47 -3.80 29.38
N ALA A 396 -30.70 -4.81 28.94
CA ALA A 396 -29.75 -4.69 27.87
C ALA A 396 -29.46 -6.05 27.22
N LYS A 397 -29.08 -6.01 25.95
CA LYS A 397 -28.50 -7.17 25.23
C LYS A 397 -27.01 -7.02 25.17
N ILE A 398 -26.30 -8.05 25.61
CA ILE A 398 -24.86 -8.19 25.43
C ILE A 398 -24.64 -8.82 24.06
N PRO A 399 -23.78 -8.25 23.21
CA PRO A 399 -23.48 -8.85 21.91
C PRO A 399 -22.84 -10.23 22.04
N GLU A 400 -23.17 -11.18 21.14
CA GLU A 400 -22.34 -12.36 20.96
C GLU A 400 -20.91 -11.91 20.52
N PRO A 401 -19.83 -12.53 20.97
CA PRO A 401 -19.68 -13.82 21.63
C PRO A 401 -19.52 -13.76 23.17
N PHE A 402 -19.99 -12.70 23.81
CA PHE A 402 -19.76 -12.46 25.24
C PHE A 402 -20.85 -13.03 26.15
N TYR A 403 -21.64 -14.00 25.66
CA TYR A 403 -22.52 -14.77 26.54
C TYR A 403 -21.69 -15.75 27.38
N PRO A 404 -21.91 -15.83 28.71
CA PRO A 404 -21.27 -16.81 29.54
C PRO A 404 -21.70 -18.23 29.20
#